data_04969b0bd531e5c253ba11edb23f78cd
#
_entry.id   04969b0bd531e5c253ba11edb23f78cd
#
_cell.length_a   1.000
_cell.length_b   1.000
_cell.length_c   1.000
_cell.angle_alpha   90.00
_cell.angle_beta   90.00
_cell.angle_gamma   90.00
#
_symmetry.space_group_name_H-M   'P 1'
#
loop_
_entity.id
_entity.type
_entity.pdbx_description
1 polymer ?
#
loop_
_entity_poly.entity_id
_entity_poly.type
_entity_poly.pdbx_seq_one_letter_code
_entity_poly.pdbx_strand_id
1 'polypeptide(L)'
;TVLPEIAVAKVREDAPFEKICYIGCGVTTGIGAVINTAKVRPGDNVVVFGLGGIGLNVIQGAKMSGANMIVGVDINPARKAIAERFGMTHFVNSKEAGKDLVPHLVDLTGGGADYSFECVGNVEVMRAALECCHKGWGTSVIIGVAGAGQEIATRPFQLVTGRVWKGSAFGGAKGRTDVPKIVDWYMDGKIEIDPMITHVLPLEQINEAFDLMHHG
;
A
#
# COMPACT_ATOMS: atom_id res chain seq x y z
N THR A 1 20.73 -11.35 19.05
CA THR A 1 20.88 -11.66 17.62
C THR A 1 22.23 -11.18 17.12
N VAL A 2 22.92 -11.99 16.31
CA VAL A 2 24.18 -11.63 15.62
C VAL A 2 23.87 -11.45 14.15
N LEU A 3 24.15 -10.27 13.64
CA LEU A 3 23.88 -9.89 12.24
C LEU A 3 25.13 -9.25 11.63
N PRO A 4 25.34 -9.41 10.30
CA PRO A 4 26.33 -8.61 9.59
C PRO A 4 25.98 -7.12 9.68
N GLU A 5 26.97 -6.26 9.88
CA GLU A 5 26.77 -4.80 9.97
C GLU A 5 26.02 -4.23 8.75
N ILE A 6 26.27 -4.78 7.55
CA ILE A 6 25.62 -4.33 6.32
C ILE A 6 24.09 -4.58 6.32
N ALA A 7 23.61 -5.54 7.13
CA ALA A 7 22.19 -5.91 7.19
C ALA A 7 21.38 -5.06 8.21
N VAL A 8 22.03 -4.12 8.89
CA VAL A 8 21.39 -3.28 9.91
C VAL A 8 21.53 -1.80 9.58
N ALA A 9 20.59 -1.00 10.07
CA ALA A 9 20.63 0.45 10.02
C ALA A 9 20.46 1.00 11.43
N LYS A 10 21.35 1.91 11.84
CA LYS A 10 21.19 2.63 13.11
C LYS A 10 20.08 3.65 12.95
N VAL A 11 19.13 3.65 13.87
CA VAL A 11 18.08 4.65 14.02
C VAL A 11 18.32 5.51 15.26
N ARG A 12 17.57 6.59 15.41
CA ARG A 12 17.68 7.48 16.58
C ARG A 12 17.30 6.75 17.88
N GLU A 13 17.96 7.07 18.97
CA GLU A 13 17.88 6.35 20.24
C GLU A 13 16.57 6.61 21.02
N ASP A 14 15.92 7.73 20.75
CA ASP A 14 14.64 8.12 21.37
C ASP A 14 13.40 7.53 20.65
N ALA A 15 13.59 6.74 19.58
CA ALA A 15 12.48 6.13 18.87
C ALA A 15 11.93 4.90 19.63
N PRO A 16 10.60 4.81 19.90
CA PRO A 16 10.00 3.74 20.67
C PRO A 16 9.95 2.44 19.85
N PHE A 17 10.56 1.38 20.36
CA PHE A 17 10.71 0.09 19.65
C PHE A 17 9.37 -0.53 19.24
N GLU A 18 8.35 -0.44 20.11
CA GLU A 18 7.01 -0.97 19.89
C GLU A 18 6.28 -0.29 18.73
N LYS A 19 6.77 0.85 18.27
CA LYS A 19 6.22 1.60 17.13
C LYS A 19 7.07 1.40 15.88
N ILE A 20 8.38 1.62 16.01
CA ILE A 20 9.27 1.59 14.85
C ILE A 20 9.49 0.19 14.28
N CYS A 21 9.17 -0.89 15.01
CA CYS A 21 9.21 -2.25 14.46
C CYS A 21 8.34 -2.43 13.20
N TYR A 22 7.27 -1.66 13.04
CA TYR A 22 6.44 -1.64 11.83
C TYR A 22 7.17 -1.06 10.61
N ILE A 23 8.14 -0.18 10.83
CA ILE A 23 8.88 0.50 9.75
C ILE A 23 9.75 -0.48 8.97
N GLY A 24 10.25 -1.52 9.63
CA GLY A 24 11.13 -2.52 9.00
C GLY A 24 10.51 -3.32 7.86
N CYS A 25 9.19 -3.26 7.66
CA CYS A 25 8.50 -3.94 6.56
C CYS A 25 7.35 -3.10 5.99
N GLY A 26 6.15 -3.17 6.59
CA GLY A 26 4.91 -2.66 6.00
C GLY A 26 4.90 -1.15 5.74
N VAL A 27 5.43 -0.35 6.66
CA VAL A 27 5.49 1.11 6.50
C VAL A 27 6.41 1.50 5.36
N THR A 28 7.63 0.97 5.34
CA THR A 28 8.61 1.22 4.27
C THR A 28 8.10 0.73 2.92
N THR A 29 7.47 -0.46 2.89
CA THR A 29 6.89 -1.04 1.67
C THR A 29 5.81 -0.14 1.09
N GLY A 30 4.84 0.29 1.91
CA GLY A 30 3.72 1.09 1.44
C GLY A 30 4.12 2.50 0.99
N ILE A 31 4.80 3.25 1.85
CA ILE A 31 5.24 4.62 1.54
C ILE A 31 6.25 4.60 0.38
N GLY A 32 7.20 3.67 0.40
CA GLY A 32 8.22 3.55 -0.64
C GLY A 32 7.65 3.18 -2.00
N ALA A 33 6.60 2.34 -2.05
CA ALA A 33 5.93 2.02 -3.31
C ALA A 33 5.40 3.27 -4.01
N VAL A 34 4.89 4.23 -3.24
CA VAL A 34 4.40 5.52 -3.76
C VAL A 34 5.56 6.43 -4.19
N ILE A 35 6.52 6.65 -3.29
CA ILE A 35 7.55 7.68 -3.47
C ILE A 35 8.68 7.21 -4.39
N ASN A 36 9.16 5.98 -4.20
CA ASN A 36 10.34 5.48 -4.92
C ASN A 36 9.96 4.71 -6.18
N THR A 37 8.95 3.79 -6.07
CA THR A 37 8.59 2.90 -7.17
C THR A 37 7.70 3.60 -8.19
N ALA A 38 6.55 4.12 -7.77
CA ALA A 38 5.57 4.79 -8.63
C ALA A 38 5.99 6.23 -8.96
N LYS A 39 6.53 6.94 -7.97
CA LYS A 39 6.87 8.36 -8.05
C LYS A 39 5.65 9.24 -8.30
N VAL A 40 4.61 9.01 -7.51
CA VAL A 40 3.38 9.78 -7.52
C VAL A 40 3.68 11.27 -7.36
N ARG A 41 3.00 12.11 -8.13
CA ARG A 41 3.19 13.57 -8.19
C ARG A 41 1.99 14.29 -7.60
N PRO A 42 2.17 15.54 -7.18
CA PRO A 42 1.04 16.39 -6.83
C PRO A 42 0.01 16.47 -7.97
N GLY A 43 -1.26 16.24 -7.62
CA GLY A 43 -2.37 16.28 -8.59
C GLY A 43 -2.77 14.93 -9.19
N ASP A 44 -1.95 13.86 -9.03
CA ASP A 44 -2.28 12.53 -9.53
C ASP A 44 -3.46 11.89 -8.78
N ASN A 45 -4.25 11.07 -9.47
CA ASN A 45 -5.31 10.25 -8.90
C ASN A 45 -4.79 8.83 -8.63
N VAL A 46 -4.99 8.35 -7.40
CA VAL A 46 -4.45 7.10 -6.89
C VAL A 46 -5.59 6.17 -6.46
N VAL A 47 -5.49 4.88 -6.82
CA VAL A 47 -6.40 3.83 -6.34
C VAL A 47 -5.58 2.79 -5.56
N VAL A 48 -6.03 2.45 -4.35
CA VAL A 48 -5.37 1.50 -3.45
C VAL A 48 -6.29 0.33 -3.17
N PHE A 49 -5.89 -0.87 -3.58
CA PHE A 49 -6.63 -2.11 -3.34
C PHE A 49 -6.09 -2.82 -2.09
N GLY A 50 -6.97 -3.01 -1.10
CA GLY A 50 -6.64 -3.55 0.21
C GLY A 50 -6.19 -2.47 1.18
N LEU A 51 -6.97 -2.27 2.26
CA LEU A 51 -6.76 -1.24 3.28
C LEU A 51 -6.22 -1.83 4.60
N GLY A 52 -5.36 -2.84 4.46
CA GLY A 52 -4.55 -3.37 5.56
C GLY A 52 -3.32 -2.51 5.85
N GLY A 53 -2.37 -3.02 6.64
CA GLY A 53 -1.17 -2.28 7.05
C GLY A 53 -0.36 -1.68 5.89
N ILE A 54 -0.21 -2.40 4.78
CA ILE A 54 0.50 -1.89 3.59
C ILE A 54 -0.33 -0.82 2.88
N GLY A 55 -1.63 -1.09 2.63
CA GLY A 55 -2.50 -0.13 1.94
C GLY A 55 -2.66 1.19 2.68
N LEU A 56 -2.77 1.18 4.01
CA LEU A 56 -2.79 2.40 4.81
C LEU A 56 -1.50 3.22 4.64
N ASN A 57 -0.36 2.57 4.53
CA ASN A 57 0.92 3.23 4.28
C ASN A 57 1.05 3.74 2.84
N VAL A 58 0.44 3.06 1.86
CA VAL A 58 0.30 3.59 0.49
C VAL A 58 -0.55 4.86 0.51
N ILE A 59 -1.69 4.87 1.22
CA ILE A 59 -2.56 6.04 1.35
C ILE A 59 -1.81 7.24 1.93
N GLN A 60 -1.10 7.06 3.06
CA GLN A 60 -0.37 8.18 3.63
C GLN A 60 0.82 8.62 2.75
N GLY A 61 1.48 7.71 2.06
CA GLY A 61 2.49 8.02 1.05
C GLY A 61 1.92 8.87 -0.10
N ALA A 62 0.72 8.52 -0.60
CA ALA A 62 0.01 9.29 -1.63
C ALA A 62 -0.38 10.68 -1.15
N LYS A 63 -0.90 10.79 0.10
CA LYS A 63 -1.17 12.08 0.75
C LYS A 63 0.09 12.94 0.85
N MET A 64 1.22 12.36 1.31
CA MET A 64 2.51 13.05 1.39
C MET A 64 3.02 13.52 0.03
N SER A 65 2.72 12.79 -1.04
CA SER A 65 3.09 13.14 -2.43
C SER A 65 2.17 14.19 -3.05
N GLY A 66 1.10 14.63 -2.35
CA GLY A 66 0.17 15.62 -2.85
C GLY A 66 -0.83 15.08 -3.88
N ALA A 67 -1.15 13.78 -3.84
CA ALA A 67 -2.17 13.20 -4.71
C ALA A 67 -3.51 13.95 -4.55
N ASN A 68 -4.20 14.17 -5.66
CA ASN A 68 -5.49 14.87 -5.70
C ASN A 68 -6.63 14.00 -5.17
N MET A 69 -6.72 12.77 -5.66
CA MET A 69 -7.72 11.80 -5.24
C MET A 69 -7.00 10.52 -4.76
N ILE A 70 -7.42 10.00 -3.61
CA ILE A 70 -6.92 8.74 -3.04
C ILE A 70 -8.13 7.86 -2.78
N VAL A 71 -8.37 6.93 -3.70
CA VAL A 71 -9.48 5.97 -3.63
C VAL A 71 -9.02 4.70 -2.95
N GLY A 72 -9.62 4.35 -1.83
CA GLY A 72 -9.40 3.07 -1.16
C GLY A 72 -10.46 2.05 -1.54
N VAL A 73 -10.04 0.87 -1.92
CA VAL A 73 -10.89 -0.26 -2.31
C VAL A 73 -10.69 -1.40 -1.33
N ASP A 74 -11.76 -1.82 -0.66
CA ASP A 74 -11.73 -2.96 0.27
C ASP A 74 -13.08 -3.69 0.28
N ILE A 75 -13.08 -4.96 0.71
CA ILE A 75 -14.30 -5.75 0.93
C ILE A 75 -14.93 -5.44 2.31
N ASN A 76 -14.14 -4.95 3.25
CA ASN A 76 -14.55 -4.70 4.63
C ASN A 76 -14.81 -3.19 4.85
N PRO A 77 -16.08 -2.77 5.01
CA PRO A 77 -16.42 -1.36 5.20
C PRO A 77 -15.89 -0.78 6.52
N ALA A 78 -15.52 -1.61 7.49
CA ALA A 78 -14.94 -1.16 8.76
C ALA A 78 -13.55 -0.50 8.56
N ARG A 79 -12.86 -0.79 7.45
CA ARG A 79 -11.58 -0.18 7.12
C ARG A 79 -11.69 1.28 6.67
N LYS A 80 -12.89 1.75 6.33
CA LYS A 80 -13.12 3.12 5.82
C LYS A 80 -12.61 4.19 6.78
N ALA A 81 -13.03 4.16 8.04
CA ALA A 81 -12.73 5.22 9.01
C ALA A 81 -11.21 5.39 9.25
N ILE A 82 -10.47 4.27 9.38
CA ILE A 82 -9.03 4.34 9.56
C ILE A 82 -8.33 4.83 8.29
N ALA A 83 -8.77 4.40 7.11
CA ALA A 83 -8.19 4.83 5.85
C ALA A 83 -8.41 6.34 5.59
N GLU A 84 -9.58 6.89 5.95
CA GLU A 84 -9.85 8.33 5.91
C GLU A 84 -8.90 9.12 6.81
N ARG A 85 -8.62 8.61 8.01
CA ARG A 85 -7.62 9.21 8.92
C ARG A 85 -6.23 9.30 8.26
N PHE A 86 -5.82 8.26 7.53
CA PHE A 86 -4.54 8.22 6.81
C PHE A 86 -4.52 9.10 5.54
N GLY A 87 -5.68 9.57 5.08
CA GLY A 87 -5.78 10.50 3.96
C GLY A 87 -6.54 10.01 2.74
N MET A 88 -7.25 8.88 2.86
CA MET A 88 -8.18 8.43 1.82
C MET A 88 -9.28 9.47 1.60
N THR A 89 -9.61 9.74 0.33
CA THR A 89 -10.66 10.70 -0.03
C THR A 89 -11.97 10.03 -0.42
N HIS A 90 -11.90 8.84 -1.00
CA HIS A 90 -13.06 8.07 -1.47
C HIS A 90 -12.90 6.60 -1.09
N PHE A 91 -13.99 5.97 -0.66
CA PHE A 91 -14.04 4.55 -0.35
C PHE A 91 -14.95 3.82 -1.34
N VAL A 92 -14.49 2.69 -1.84
CA VAL A 92 -15.27 1.78 -2.69
C VAL A 92 -15.28 0.39 -2.11
N ASN A 93 -16.48 -0.15 -1.81
CA ASN A 93 -16.63 -1.53 -1.41
C ASN A 93 -16.62 -2.43 -2.66
N SER A 94 -15.54 -3.20 -2.83
CA SER A 94 -15.40 -4.06 -4.02
C SER A 94 -16.40 -5.21 -4.08
N LYS A 95 -16.90 -5.67 -2.93
CA LYS A 95 -17.92 -6.71 -2.86
C LYS A 95 -19.29 -6.21 -3.35
N GLU A 96 -19.63 -4.96 -3.03
CA GLU A 96 -20.87 -4.33 -3.47
C GLU A 96 -20.79 -3.92 -4.95
N ALA A 97 -19.65 -3.40 -5.39
CA ALA A 97 -19.42 -3.03 -6.78
C ALA A 97 -19.39 -4.24 -7.73
N GLY A 98 -18.90 -5.38 -7.25
CA GLY A 98 -18.88 -6.63 -8.03
C GLY A 98 -18.18 -6.47 -9.38
N LYS A 99 -18.87 -6.91 -10.46
CA LYS A 99 -18.34 -6.83 -11.83
C LYS A 99 -18.19 -5.40 -12.38
N ASP A 100 -18.85 -4.44 -11.78
CA ASP A 100 -18.82 -3.03 -12.19
C ASP A 100 -17.71 -2.24 -11.50
N LEU A 101 -16.88 -2.90 -10.68
CA LEU A 101 -15.78 -2.26 -9.92
C LEU A 101 -14.84 -1.46 -10.84
N VAL A 102 -14.33 -2.08 -11.90
CA VAL A 102 -13.37 -1.41 -12.80
C VAL A 102 -14.01 -0.23 -13.54
N PRO A 103 -15.19 -0.37 -14.21
CA PRO A 103 -15.89 0.76 -14.79
C PRO A 103 -16.15 1.89 -13.80
N HIS A 104 -16.61 1.55 -12.58
CA HIS A 104 -16.87 2.53 -11.52
C HIS A 104 -15.61 3.33 -11.14
N LEU A 105 -14.47 2.64 -10.97
CA LEU A 105 -13.19 3.29 -10.64
C LEU A 105 -12.69 4.18 -11.78
N VAL A 106 -12.88 3.76 -13.04
CA VAL A 106 -12.53 4.55 -14.22
C VAL A 106 -13.37 5.85 -14.27
N ASP A 107 -14.67 5.74 -14.05
CA ASP A 107 -15.57 6.89 -14.03
C ASP A 107 -15.25 7.84 -12.87
N LEU A 108 -15.06 7.29 -11.66
CA LEU A 108 -14.73 8.06 -10.46
C LEU A 108 -13.43 8.86 -10.60
N THR A 109 -12.44 8.31 -11.31
CA THR A 109 -11.13 8.95 -11.53
C THR A 109 -11.05 9.76 -12.83
N GLY A 110 -12.17 9.96 -13.51
CA GLY A 110 -12.26 10.81 -14.71
C GLY A 110 -11.56 10.22 -15.94
N GLY A 111 -11.63 8.89 -16.12
CA GLY A 111 -11.04 8.19 -17.27
C GLY A 111 -9.98 7.16 -16.89
N GLY A 112 -9.76 6.94 -15.62
CA GLY A 112 -8.80 5.98 -15.04
C GLY A 112 -7.76 6.64 -14.14
N ALA A 113 -7.26 5.87 -13.19
CA ALA A 113 -6.26 6.34 -12.24
C ALA A 113 -4.88 6.55 -12.89
N ASP A 114 -4.13 7.54 -12.44
CA ASP A 114 -2.72 7.70 -12.82
C ASP A 114 -1.89 6.56 -12.24
N TYR A 115 -2.19 6.17 -10.99
CA TYR A 115 -1.56 5.05 -10.32
C TYR A 115 -2.58 4.17 -9.61
N SER A 116 -2.35 2.85 -9.65
CA SER A 116 -3.02 1.92 -8.75
C SER A 116 -1.99 1.10 -7.98
N PHE A 117 -2.35 0.71 -6.75
CA PHE A 117 -1.51 -0.09 -5.87
C PHE A 117 -2.29 -1.32 -5.42
N GLU A 118 -1.76 -2.50 -5.72
CA GLU A 118 -2.33 -3.76 -5.27
C GLU A 118 -1.61 -4.24 -4.01
N CYS A 119 -2.36 -4.29 -2.89
CA CYS A 119 -1.83 -4.59 -1.55
C CYS A 119 -2.46 -5.85 -0.92
N VAL A 120 -3.17 -6.67 -1.70
CA VAL A 120 -3.88 -7.86 -1.23
C VAL A 120 -3.08 -9.14 -1.51
N GLY A 121 -2.46 -9.23 -2.68
CA GLY A 121 -1.82 -10.45 -3.17
C GLY A 121 -2.77 -11.39 -3.92
N ASN A 122 -3.78 -10.85 -4.61
CA ASN A 122 -4.75 -11.62 -5.37
C ASN A 122 -4.64 -11.30 -6.86
N VAL A 123 -4.51 -12.33 -7.69
CA VAL A 123 -4.27 -12.16 -9.15
C VAL A 123 -5.42 -11.48 -9.89
N GLU A 124 -6.66 -11.67 -9.46
CA GLU A 124 -7.82 -10.98 -10.04
C GLU A 124 -7.85 -9.50 -9.62
N VAL A 125 -7.44 -9.20 -8.37
CA VAL A 125 -7.29 -7.82 -7.90
C VAL A 125 -6.14 -7.14 -8.62
N MET A 126 -5.01 -7.83 -8.88
CA MET A 126 -3.89 -7.31 -9.68
C MET A 126 -4.35 -6.92 -11.08
N ARG A 127 -5.19 -7.75 -11.70
CA ARG A 127 -5.80 -7.44 -13.00
C ARG A 127 -6.73 -6.23 -12.93
N ALA A 128 -7.63 -6.18 -11.98
CA ALA A 128 -8.55 -5.05 -11.79
C ALA A 128 -7.76 -3.74 -11.53
N ALA A 129 -6.68 -3.81 -10.75
CA ALA A 129 -5.79 -2.69 -10.49
C ALA A 129 -5.13 -2.15 -11.77
N LEU A 130 -4.70 -3.02 -12.69
CA LEU A 130 -4.21 -2.57 -13.99
C LEU A 130 -5.33 -1.95 -14.85
N GLU A 131 -6.48 -2.63 -14.93
CA GLU A 131 -7.55 -2.26 -15.83
C GLU A 131 -8.27 -0.95 -15.42
N CYS A 132 -8.20 -0.55 -14.14
CA CYS A 132 -8.74 0.74 -13.67
C CYS A 132 -7.80 1.93 -13.92
N CYS A 133 -6.55 1.69 -14.34
CA CYS A 133 -5.62 2.75 -14.66
C CYS A 133 -5.97 3.45 -15.98
N HIS A 134 -5.56 4.70 -16.13
CA HIS A 134 -5.75 5.50 -17.33
C HIS A 134 -5.05 4.85 -18.55
N LYS A 135 -5.76 4.83 -19.68
CA LYS A 135 -5.15 4.48 -20.97
C LYS A 135 -4.13 5.58 -21.34
N GLY A 136 -2.97 5.18 -21.81
CA GLY A 136 -1.92 6.08 -22.25
C GLY A 136 -0.74 6.20 -21.28
N TRP A 137 -0.98 6.24 -19.95
CA TRP A 137 0.12 6.44 -18.99
C TRP A 137 -0.08 5.78 -17.63
N GLY A 138 -1.28 5.28 -17.32
CA GLY A 138 -1.58 4.73 -16.00
C GLY A 138 -0.67 3.58 -15.61
N THR A 139 -0.18 3.59 -14.37
CA THR A 139 0.75 2.59 -13.86
C THR A 139 0.14 1.84 -12.67
N SER A 140 0.05 0.52 -12.79
CA SER A 140 -0.36 -0.37 -11.69
C SER A 140 0.86 -0.97 -11.01
N VAL A 141 0.96 -0.81 -9.69
CA VAL A 141 2.06 -1.32 -8.87
C VAL A 141 1.59 -2.51 -8.05
N ILE A 142 2.20 -3.66 -8.27
CA ILE A 142 1.96 -4.89 -7.51
C ILE A 142 2.88 -4.89 -6.30
N ILE A 143 2.29 -4.98 -5.11
CA ILE A 143 2.98 -5.08 -3.82
C ILE A 143 2.61 -6.38 -3.12
N GLY A 144 1.34 -6.78 -3.22
CA GLY A 144 0.82 -8.00 -2.61
C GLY A 144 1.50 -9.25 -3.17
N VAL A 145 1.66 -10.27 -2.32
CA VAL A 145 2.31 -11.53 -2.69
C VAL A 145 1.23 -12.58 -2.95
N ALA A 146 1.11 -13.00 -4.19
CA ALA A 146 0.21 -14.09 -4.58
C ALA A 146 0.77 -15.45 -4.17
N GLY A 147 -0.12 -16.45 -4.09
CA GLY A 147 0.28 -17.82 -3.79
C GLY A 147 1.24 -18.40 -4.84
N ALA A 148 2.12 -19.30 -4.40
CA ALA A 148 3.09 -19.94 -5.30
C ALA A 148 2.40 -20.61 -6.49
N GLY A 149 2.93 -20.39 -7.69
CA GLY A 149 2.40 -20.95 -8.94
C GLY A 149 1.21 -20.21 -9.54
N GLN A 150 0.72 -19.14 -8.91
CA GLN A 150 -0.30 -18.29 -9.51
C GLN A 150 0.33 -17.34 -10.54
N GLU A 151 -0.40 -17.12 -11.63
CA GLU A 151 0.02 -16.24 -12.72
C GLU A 151 -0.96 -15.08 -12.89
N ILE A 152 -0.45 -13.90 -13.23
CA ILE A 152 -1.27 -12.75 -13.60
C ILE A 152 -1.56 -12.79 -15.10
N ALA A 153 -2.79 -12.44 -15.49
CA ALA A 153 -3.19 -12.41 -16.90
C ALA A 153 -4.05 -11.19 -17.20
N THR A 154 -3.82 -10.58 -18.33
CA THR A 154 -4.65 -9.52 -18.89
C THR A 154 -4.70 -9.61 -20.41
N ARG A 155 -5.66 -8.89 -21.02
CA ARG A 155 -5.70 -8.79 -22.48
C ARG A 155 -4.51 -7.95 -22.95
N PRO A 156 -3.75 -8.37 -23.99
CA PRO A 156 -2.60 -7.62 -24.50
C PRO A 156 -2.91 -6.15 -24.80
N PHE A 157 -4.14 -5.85 -25.25
CA PHE A 157 -4.60 -4.50 -25.54
C PHE A 157 -4.54 -3.56 -24.32
N GLN A 158 -4.65 -4.07 -23.10
CA GLN A 158 -4.51 -3.27 -21.90
C GLN A 158 -3.10 -2.64 -21.78
N LEU A 159 -2.07 -3.37 -22.23
CA LEU A 159 -0.69 -2.87 -22.23
C LEU A 159 -0.37 -2.08 -23.51
N VAL A 160 -0.85 -2.49 -24.67
CA VAL A 160 -0.66 -1.76 -25.94
C VAL A 160 -1.21 -0.34 -25.86
N THR A 161 -2.26 -0.12 -25.06
CA THR A 161 -2.83 1.21 -24.84
C THR A 161 -2.01 2.09 -23.89
N GLY A 162 -0.83 1.66 -23.45
CA GLY A 162 0.12 2.48 -22.68
C GLY A 162 0.11 2.26 -21.17
N ARG A 163 -0.74 1.38 -20.65
CA ARG A 163 -0.69 1.01 -19.23
C ARG A 163 0.60 0.26 -18.89
N VAL A 164 1.06 0.43 -17.66
CA VAL A 164 2.27 -0.23 -17.14
C VAL A 164 1.91 -1.12 -15.96
N TRP A 165 2.35 -2.38 -15.97
CA TRP A 165 2.40 -3.22 -14.79
C TRP A 165 3.82 -3.19 -14.21
N LYS A 166 3.94 -2.91 -12.90
CA LYS A 166 5.23 -2.75 -12.23
C LYS A 166 5.20 -3.41 -10.85
N GLY A 167 6.24 -4.14 -10.51
CA GLY A 167 6.41 -4.68 -9.17
C GLY A 167 7.10 -3.69 -8.22
N SER A 168 6.84 -3.82 -6.92
CA SER A 168 7.53 -3.09 -5.86
C SER A 168 7.93 -4.05 -4.75
N ALA A 169 9.22 -4.26 -4.56
CA ALA A 169 9.77 -5.00 -3.43
C ALA A 169 10.28 -4.01 -2.38
N PHE A 170 9.82 -4.16 -1.13
CA PHE A 170 10.23 -3.28 -0.02
C PHE A 170 10.07 -1.78 -0.33
N GLY A 171 9.07 -1.44 -1.16
CA GLY A 171 8.84 -0.06 -1.60
C GLY A 171 9.97 0.55 -2.44
N GLY A 172 10.82 -0.26 -3.06
CA GLY A 172 11.99 0.24 -3.78
C GLY A 172 12.99 0.97 -2.88
N ALA A 173 12.96 0.73 -1.58
CA ALA A 173 13.74 1.43 -0.58
C ALA A 173 15.18 0.90 -0.50
N LYS A 174 16.11 1.82 -0.21
CA LYS A 174 17.48 1.52 0.20
C LYS A 174 17.50 1.42 1.73
N GLY A 175 17.35 0.22 2.30
CA GLY A 175 17.06 -0.01 3.73
C GLY A 175 17.93 0.80 4.69
N ARG A 176 19.25 0.86 4.47
CA ARG A 176 20.18 1.57 5.38
C ARG A 176 20.02 3.11 5.38
N THR A 177 19.44 3.68 4.34
CA THR A 177 19.22 5.14 4.24
C THR A 177 17.76 5.52 4.43
N ASP A 178 16.84 4.72 3.89
CA ASP A 178 15.43 5.10 3.86
C ASP A 178 14.70 4.71 5.15
N VAL A 179 15.07 3.59 5.80
CA VAL A 179 14.45 3.19 7.08
C VAL A 179 14.71 4.24 8.18
N PRO A 180 15.95 4.69 8.44
CA PRO A 180 16.18 5.77 9.40
C PRO A 180 15.41 7.05 9.07
N LYS A 181 15.34 7.43 7.80
CA LYS A 181 14.58 8.60 7.34
C LYS A 181 13.08 8.46 7.61
N ILE A 182 12.51 7.27 7.43
CA ILE A 182 11.09 7.00 7.72
C ILE A 182 10.86 7.02 9.24
N VAL A 183 11.82 6.55 10.04
CA VAL A 183 11.78 6.71 11.51
C VAL A 183 11.74 8.20 11.88
N ASP A 184 12.57 9.03 11.26
CA ASP A 184 12.54 10.47 11.49
C ASP A 184 11.20 11.09 11.10
N TRP A 185 10.60 10.68 9.98
CA TRP A 185 9.26 11.13 9.58
C TRP A 185 8.19 10.79 10.61
N TYR A 186 8.26 9.59 11.21
CA TYR A 186 7.36 9.23 12.29
C TYR A 186 7.57 10.12 13.53
N MET A 187 8.82 10.27 13.98
CA MET A 187 9.17 11.07 15.14
C MET A 187 8.86 12.56 14.97
N ASP A 188 8.91 13.06 13.73
CA ASP A 188 8.53 14.43 13.36
C ASP A 188 7.00 14.61 13.16
N GLY A 189 6.20 13.55 13.32
CA GLY A 189 4.75 13.58 13.11
C GLY A 189 4.31 13.71 11.65
N LYS A 190 5.20 13.43 10.69
CA LYS A 190 4.88 13.49 9.25
C LYS A 190 4.11 12.27 8.77
N ILE A 191 4.25 11.15 9.47
CA ILE A 191 3.51 9.91 9.26
C ILE A 191 2.95 9.40 10.58
N GLU A 192 1.88 8.60 10.51
CA GLU A 192 1.25 7.96 11.65
C GLU A 192 1.50 6.45 11.61
N ILE A 193 1.80 5.87 12.78
CA ILE A 193 1.94 4.41 12.96
C ILE A 193 0.99 3.93 14.06
N ASP A 194 0.83 4.69 15.14
CA ASP A 194 0.07 4.30 16.33
C ASP A 194 -1.34 3.76 16.03
N PRO A 195 -2.12 4.36 15.11
CA PRO A 195 -3.47 3.86 14.82
C PRO A 195 -3.52 2.48 14.16
N MET A 196 -2.39 1.99 13.63
CA MET A 196 -2.28 0.65 13.04
C MET A 196 -2.04 -0.44 14.08
N ILE A 197 -1.63 -0.07 15.31
CA ILE A 197 -1.35 -1.01 16.40
C ILE A 197 -2.66 -1.33 17.10
N THR A 198 -3.22 -2.50 16.83
CA THR A 198 -4.51 -2.92 17.40
C THR A 198 -4.35 -3.70 18.71
N HIS A 199 -3.29 -4.49 18.83
CA HIS A 199 -3.04 -5.37 19.97
C HIS A 199 -1.55 -5.33 20.37
N VAL A 200 -1.30 -5.44 21.68
CA VAL A 200 0.04 -5.64 22.23
C VAL A 200 -0.02 -6.93 23.05
N LEU A 201 0.70 -7.94 22.62
CA LEU A 201 0.70 -9.28 23.20
C LEU A 201 2.10 -9.70 23.59
N PRO A 202 2.27 -10.45 24.70
CA PRO A 202 3.55 -11.05 25.03
C PRO A 202 3.91 -12.18 24.05
N LEU A 203 5.19 -12.54 23.99
CA LEU A 203 5.70 -13.55 23.04
C LEU A 203 5.00 -14.90 23.17
N GLU A 204 4.61 -15.29 24.37
CA GLU A 204 3.89 -16.54 24.66
C GLU A 204 2.55 -16.64 23.95
N GLN A 205 1.95 -15.49 23.57
CA GLN A 205 0.69 -15.41 22.85
C GLN A 205 0.86 -15.21 21.32
N ILE A 206 2.02 -15.56 20.78
CA ILE A 206 2.30 -15.37 19.34
C ILE A 206 1.28 -16.08 18.42
N ASN A 207 0.81 -17.27 18.83
CA ASN A 207 -0.20 -18.00 18.05
C ASN A 207 -1.55 -17.26 18.02
N GLU A 208 -1.96 -16.67 19.14
CA GLU A 208 -3.15 -15.81 19.20
C GLU A 208 -3.01 -14.59 18.28
N ALA A 209 -1.82 -13.99 18.19
CA ALA A 209 -1.55 -12.90 17.26
C ALA A 209 -1.74 -13.32 15.80
N PHE A 210 -1.31 -14.53 15.43
CA PHE A 210 -1.55 -15.07 14.08
C PHE A 210 -3.03 -15.35 13.82
N ASP A 211 -3.76 -15.89 14.81
CA ASP A 211 -5.20 -16.13 14.69
C ASP A 211 -5.97 -14.81 14.48
N LEU A 212 -5.62 -13.76 15.22
CA LEU A 212 -6.18 -12.41 15.02
C LEU A 212 -5.92 -11.88 13.60
N MET A 213 -4.74 -12.11 13.04
CA MET A 213 -4.42 -11.72 11.66
C MET A 213 -5.25 -12.48 10.62
N HIS A 214 -5.59 -13.74 10.88
CA HIS A 214 -6.41 -14.56 9.98
C HIS A 214 -7.89 -14.14 9.97
N HIS A 215 -8.38 -13.63 11.09
CA HIS A 215 -9.78 -13.21 11.22
C HIS A 215 -10.03 -11.76 10.76
N GLY A 216 -9.01 -10.94 10.58
CA GLY A 216 -9.04 -9.58 10.04
C GLY A 216 -9.28 -8.50 11.06
#